data_bd53240922de841c5d398c9f1fdee9cc
#
_entry.id   bd53240922de841c5d398c9f1fdee9cc
#
_cell.length_a   1.000
_cell.length_b   1.000
_cell.length_c   1.000
_cell.angle_alpha   90.00
_cell.angle_beta   90.00
_cell.angle_gamma   90.00
#
_symmetry.space_group_name_H-M   'P 1'
#
loop_
_entity.id
_entity.type
_entity.pdbx_description
1 polymer ?
#
loop_
_entity_poly.entity_id
_entity_poly.type
_entity_poly.pdbx_seq_one_letter_code
_entity_poly.pdbx_strand_id
1 'polypeptide(L)'
;LRSYRWFGGDGLRAFSHRSRMRQLGFGAEEHLGKPLIAILNTWSDINPCHMHLRERAGQVKRGVWVAGGFPVEFPVATLSETFQKPTPMMYRNLLAMETEELLRSYPVDGAVLMGGCDKTTPALLMGAASAGLPAIFVPAGPMLRGNYRGQPLGSGTDMWKYWDDKRAGLIGECEMADLECGLARSPGHCMTMGTASTMTSAAEALGITLPGAASIPAVDSAHCRMAAASGRRIVEMVWEDLTTDEILTADAFEDAVATVLALGGSTNAVIHLIAMAGRCGVPLTLEDFDEISRRVPVLANIRPSGKYLMEDFYYAGGLPGLLGRLARVPGALHAERRTVSGGTLGEQVADAPVHDEDVIRGPDTALADEGGVAVLRGNLAPDGAVIKHIAAEPRLLKHTGPAVVFDDYHQLQLRINDPSLAITADSVLVLRNSGPQGGPGMPEYGMLPIPSYLLAKGVRDMVRISDARMSGTSYGACVLHVAPESWVGGPLALVRDGDPITLDVRARELRLEVAGSQLADRRAQWQPPPRRYER
;
A
#
# COMPACT_ATOMS: atom_id res chain seq x y z
N LEU A 1 26.30 -13.65 17.55
CA LEU A 1 26.28 -12.33 16.89
C LEU A 1 27.13 -12.33 15.65
N ARG A 2 26.61 -11.85 14.50
CA ARG A 2 27.38 -11.67 13.24
C ARG A 2 28.47 -10.61 13.42
N SER A 3 28.18 -9.55 14.20
CA SER A 3 29.11 -8.47 14.54
C SER A 3 30.39 -8.96 15.24
N TYR A 4 30.33 -10.08 15.97
CA TYR A 4 31.51 -10.68 16.60
C TYR A 4 32.64 -11.01 15.62
N ARG A 5 32.31 -11.44 14.39
CA ARG A 5 33.31 -11.71 13.35
C ARG A 5 34.15 -10.48 12.98
N TRP A 6 33.62 -9.28 13.19
CA TRP A 6 34.28 -8.02 12.86
C TRP A 6 35.06 -7.44 14.03
N PHE A 7 34.59 -7.64 15.24
CA PHE A 7 35.14 -6.94 16.43
C PHE A 7 35.80 -7.87 17.43
N GLY A 8 35.37 -9.12 17.53
CA GLY A 8 35.76 -10.05 18.61
C GLY A 8 37.08 -10.80 18.42
N GLY A 9 37.67 -10.79 17.23
CA GLY A 9 38.88 -11.52 16.95
C GLY A 9 40.17 -10.75 17.31
N ASP A 10 41.31 -11.45 17.34
CA ASP A 10 42.66 -10.90 17.62
C ASP A 10 43.45 -10.55 16.38
N GLY A 11 42.93 -10.83 15.19
CA GLY A 11 43.60 -10.60 13.92
C GLY A 11 43.58 -9.13 13.47
N LEU A 12 44.42 -8.83 12.47
CA LEU A 12 44.59 -7.49 11.89
C LEU A 12 43.26 -6.86 11.46
N ARG A 13 42.32 -7.66 10.90
CA ARG A 13 41.01 -7.14 10.47
C ARG A 13 40.17 -6.63 11.66
N ALA A 14 40.07 -7.44 12.72
CA ALA A 14 39.33 -7.04 13.92
C ALA A 14 39.98 -5.83 14.60
N PHE A 15 41.32 -5.79 14.68
CA PHE A 15 42.05 -4.59 15.13
C PHE A 15 41.70 -3.36 14.29
N SER A 16 41.71 -3.47 12.96
CA SER A 16 41.35 -2.37 12.07
C SER A 16 39.93 -1.90 12.30
N HIS A 17 38.96 -2.82 12.40
CA HIS A 17 37.55 -2.47 12.64
C HIS A 17 37.34 -1.77 13.99
N ARG A 18 37.94 -2.27 15.07
CA ARG A 18 37.90 -1.61 16.39
C ARG A 18 38.52 -0.22 16.35
N SER A 19 39.63 -0.05 15.60
CA SER A 19 40.23 1.27 15.39
C SER A 19 39.27 2.25 14.69
N ARG A 20 38.49 1.77 13.71
CA ARG A 20 37.46 2.60 13.03
C ARG A 20 36.29 2.94 13.94
N MET A 21 35.88 2.04 14.83
CA MET A 21 34.87 2.37 15.84
C MET A 21 35.34 3.54 16.75
N ARG A 22 36.63 3.54 17.14
CA ARG A 22 37.23 4.68 17.87
C ARG A 22 37.24 5.97 17.04
N GLN A 23 37.49 5.87 15.72
CA GLN A 23 37.40 7.03 14.81
C GLN A 23 35.98 7.61 14.76
N LEU A 24 34.97 6.76 14.92
CA LEU A 24 33.56 7.18 14.99
C LEU A 24 33.17 7.72 16.39
N GLY A 25 34.10 7.72 17.36
CA GLY A 25 33.90 8.23 18.71
C GLY A 25 33.41 7.19 19.71
N PHE A 26 33.41 5.89 19.39
CA PHE A 26 32.90 4.84 20.28
C PHE A 26 34.01 4.08 20.98
N GLY A 27 33.84 3.87 22.31
CA GLY A 27 34.66 3.00 23.10
C GLY A 27 34.37 1.52 22.88
N ALA A 28 35.28 0.65 23.32
CA ALA A 28 35.09 -0.79 23.16
C ALA A 28 33.87 -1.31 23.94
N GLU A 29 33.62 -0.77 25.10
CA GLU A 29 32.51 -1.09 26.00
C GLU A 29 31.13 -0.73 25.44
N GLU A 30 31.09 0.12 24.42
CA GLU A 30 29.84 0.54 23.80
C GLU A 30 29.34 -0.47 22.74
N HIS A 31 30.25 -1.22 22.08
CA HIS A 31 29.86 -2.10 20.96
C HIS A 31 30.35 -3.56 21.08
N LEU A 32 31.43 -3.85 21.82
CA LEU A 32 31.91 -5.22 21.93
C LEU A 32 30.93 -6.12 22.67
N GLY A 33 30.57 -7.24 22.04
CA GLY A 33 29.66 -8.23 22.63
C GLY A 33 28.20 -7.82 22.65
N LYS A 34 27.85 -6.68 22.04
CA LYS A 34 26.47 -6.20 21.93
C LYS A 34 25.89 -6.44 20.53
N PRO A 35 24.57 -6.69 20.40
CA PRO A 35 23.92 -6.72 19.11
C PRO A 35 24.10 -5.42 18.34
N LEU A 36 24.61 -5.49 17.13
CA LEU A 36 24.73 -4.35 16.22
C LEU A 36 23.45 -4.21 15.41
N ILE A 37 22.69 -3.16 15.66
CA ILE A 37 21.37 -2.94 15.07
C ILE A 37 21.44 -1.87 13.99
N ALA A 38 21.13 -2.27 12.74
CA ALA A 38 20.97 -1.34 11.63
C ALA A 38 19.62 -0.61 11.75
N ILE A 39 19.62 0.70 11.58
CA ILE A 39 18.40 1.51 11.44
C ILE A 39 18.38 2.03 10.02
N LEU A 40 17.59 1.37 9.15
CA LEU A 40 17.43 1.79 7.75
C LEU A 40 16.35 2.85 7.70
N ASN A 41 16.77 4.11 7.48
CA ASN A 41 15.91 5.27 7.58
C ASN A 41 15.68 5.91 6.21
N THR A 42 14.42 5.90 5.76
CA THR A 42 13.98 6.52 4.51
C THR A 42 13.63 8.01 4.67
N TRP A 43 14.14 8.68 5.69
CA TRP A 43 13.94 10.10 5.92
C TRP A 43 14.41 10.96 4.73
N SER A 44 13.67 12.02 4.43
CA SER A 44 14.08 13.07 3.50
C SER A 44 13.25 14.34 3.71
N ASP A 45 13.84 15.51 3.48
CA ASP A 45 13.14 16.81 3.50
C ASP A 45 12.05 16.90 2.42
N ILE A 46 12.22 16.22 1.28
CA ILE A 46 11.25 16.26 0.17
C ILE A 46 10.13 15.21 0.29
N ASN A 47 10.18 14.35 1.30
CA ASN A 47 9.13 13.36 1.50
C ASN A 47 8.28 13.68 2.72
N PRO A 48 7.10 14.29 2.56
CA PRO A 48 6.25 14.69 3.70
C PRO A 48 5.76 13.49 4.52
N CYS A 49 5.71 12.30 3.93
CA CYS A 49 5.38 11.08 4.66
C CYS A 49 6.48 10.67 5.65
N HIS A 50 7.75 11.06 5.41
CA HIS A 50 8.92 10.57 6.14
C HIS A 50 9.74 11.65 6.84
N MET A 51 9.42 12.93 6.68
CA MET A 51 10.25 14.02 7.21
C MET A 51 10.50 13.95 8.73
N HIS A 52 9.56 13.40 9.49
CA HIS A 52 9.68 13.21 10.95
C HIS A 52 10.52 11.99 11.35
N LEU A 53 10.82 11.06 10.42
CA LEU A 53 11.59 9.85 10.72
C LEU A 53 13.03 10.17 11.15
N ARG A 54 13.57 11.33 10.77
CA ARG A 54 14.85 11.82 11.30
C ARG A 54 14.88 11.86 12.83
N GLU A 55 13.84 12.43 13.43
CA GLU A 55 13.72 12.50 14.89
C GLU A 55 13.36 11.14 15.50
N ARG A 56 12.53 10.36 14.79
CA ARG A 56 12.10 9.03 15.26
C ARG A 56 13.26 8.04 15.32
N ALA A 57 14.26 8.16 14.44
CA ALA A 57 15.48 7.36 14.54
C ALA A 57 16.20 7.57 15.90
N GLY A 58 16.17 8.78 16.44
CA GLY A 58 16.67 9.05 17.80
C GLY A 58 15.93 8.27 18.88
N GLN A 59 14.62 8.08 18.73
CA GLN A 59 13.83 7.28 19.68
C GLN A 59 14.13 5.78 19.55
N VAL A 60 14.30 5.28 18.32
CA VAL A 60 14.74 3.90 18.06
C VAL A 60 16.11 3.67 18.70
N LYS A 61 17.10 4.55 18.44
CA LYS A 61 18.44 4.47 19.05
C LYS A 61 18.38 4.41 20.56
N ARG A 62 17.54 5.26 21.18
CA ARG A 62 17.31 5.23 22.64
C ARG A 62 16.84 3.85 23.12
N GLY A 63 15.89 3.24 22.38
CA GLY A 63 15.39 1.91 22.70
C GLY A 63 16.48 0.84 22.62
N VAL A 64 17.27 0.85 21.55
CA VAL A 64 18.39 -0.08 21.32
C VAL A 64 19.44 0.06 22.45
N TRP A 65 19.85 1.27 22.79
CA TRP A 65 20.81 1.52 23.88
C TRP A 65 20.31 1.00 25.24
N VAL A 66 19.04 1.26 25.56
CA VAL A 66 18.44 0.82 26.85
C VAL A 66 18.40 -0.71 26.94
N ALA A 67 18.22 -1.40 25.83
CA ALA A 67 18.21 -2.86 25.76
C ALA A 67 19.63 -3.49 25.68
N GLY A 68 20.68 -2.67 25.70
CA GLY A 68 22.06 -3.16 25.63
C GLY A 68 22.56 -3.48 24.23
N GLY A 69 21.89 -3.02 23.19
CA GLY A 69 22.36 -3.09 21.81
C GLY A 69 23.20 -1.87 21.41
N PHE A 70 23.75 -1.92 20.19
CA PHE A 70 24.52 -0.83 19.59
C PHE A 70 23.85 -0.39 18.26
N PRO A 71 23.22 0.80 18.18
CA PRO A 71 22.50 1.25 17.00
C PRO A 71 23.42 1.96 16.01
N VAL A 72 23.28 1.64 14.72
CA VAL A 72 23.87 2.38 13.61
C VAL A 72 22.80 2.75 12.61
N GLU A 73 22.78 4.00 12.17
CA GLU A 73 21.79 4.48 11.21
C GLU A 73 22.36 4.48 9.79
N PHE A 74 21.58 3.93 8.87
CA PHE A 74 21.84 3.94 7.43
C PHE A 74 20.76 4.77 6.75
N PRO A 75 21.08 5.93 6.15
CA PRO A 75 20.15 6.59 5.24
C PRO A 75 20.01 5.72 4.00
N VAL A 76 18.76 5.46 3.60
CA VAL A 76 18.42 4.72 2.39
C VAL A 76 17.49 5.53 1.52
N ALA A 77 17.30 5.11 0.27
CA ALA A 77 16.49 5.85 -0.69
C ALA A 77 15.07 6.12 -0.14
N THR A 78 14.63 7.37 -0.27
CA THR A 78 13.25 7.76 0.03
C THR A 78 12.40 7.71 -1.23
N LEU A 79 11.23 7.08 -1.16
CA LEU A 79 10.30 6.99 -2.28
C LEU A 79 9.03 7.79 -1.96
N SER A 80 8.87 8.93 -2.61
CA SER A 80 7.72 9.81 -2.41
C SER A 80 6.70 9.64 -3.54
N GLU A 81 5.52 9.11 -3.25
CA GLU A 81 4.45 8.99 -4.24
C GLU A 81 4.01 10.37 -4.77
N THR A 82 4.04 11.38 -3.91
CA THR A 82 3.61 12.74 -4.26
C THR A 82 4.55 13.42 -5.26
N PHE A 83 5.88 13.34 -5.05
CA PHE A 83 6.85 14.15 -5.79
C PHE A 83 7.70 13.37 -6.79
N GLN A 84 7.86 12.06 -6.61
CA GLN A 84 8.72 11.28 -7.49
C GLN A 84 7.97 10.86 -8.77
N LYS A 85 8.48 11.27 -9.93
CA LYS A 85 7.89 11.02 -11.24
C LYS A 85 8.87 10.25 -12.14
N PRO A 86 8.39 9.50 -13.13
CA PRO A 86 6.98 9.29 -13.52
C PRO A 86 6.19 8.47 -12.51
N THR A 87 6.84 7.64 -11.70
CA THR A 87 6.24 6.85 -10.62
C THR A 87 7.33 6.30 -9.68
N PRO A 88 7.15 6.30 -8.35
CA PRO A 88 8.09 5.68 -7.42
C PRO A 88 8.13 4.15 -7.54
N MET A 89 7.17 3.51 -8.22
CA MET A 89 7.14 2.06 -8.42
C MET A 89 8.38 1.53 -9.14
N MET A 90 8.97 2.30 -10.05
CA MET A 90 10.23 1.95 -10.73
C MET A 90 11.39 1.72 -9.74
N TYR A 91 11.34 2.39 -8.59
CA TYR A 91 12.41 2.40 -7.60
C TYR A 91 12.14 1.46 -6.42
N ARG A 92 10.97 0.79 -6.37
CA ARG A 92 10.65 -0.16 -5.30
C ARG A 92 11.70 -1.27 -5.19
N ASN A 93 12.06 -1.90 -6.31
CA ASN A 93 13.06 -2.95 -6.31
C ASN A 93 14.48 -2.42 -6.04
N LEU A 94 14.79 -1.19 -6.46
CA LEU A 94 16.08 -0.55 -6.15
C LEU A 94 16.26 -0.41 -4.64
N LEU A 95 15.27 0.14 -3.93
CA LEU A 95 15.31 0.23 -2.47
C LEU A 95 15.31 -1.15 -1.79
N ALA A 96 14.61 -2.14 -2.35
CA ALA A 96 14.66 -3.52 -1.83
C ALA A 96 16.08 -4.12 -1.97
N MET A 97 16.74 -3.92 -3.09
CA MET A 97 18.12 -4.34 -3.32
C MET A 97 19.09 -3.61 -2.39
N GLU A 98 18.95 -2.28 -2.26
CA GLU A 98 19.76 -1.48 -1.33
C GLU A 98 19.63 -2.00 0.10
N THR A 99 18.40 -2.24 0.56
CA THR A 99 18.12 -2.80 1.89
C THR A 99 18.79 -4.16 2.09
N GLU A 100 18.62 -5.08 1.13
CA GLU A 100 19.21 -6.43 1.16
C GLU A 100 20.74 -6.35 1.22
N GLU A 101 21.36 -5.57 0.34
CA GLU A 101 22.81 -5.47 0.25
C GLU A 101 23.45 -4.82 1.48
N LEU A 102 22.82 -3.80 2.05
CA LEU A 102 23.28 -3.20 3.31
C LEU A 102 23.24 -4.22 4.46
N LEU A 103 22.14 -4.98 4.59
CA LEU A 103 22.00 -5.99 5.63
C LEU A 103 22.95 -7.18 5.45
N ARG A 104 23.29 -7.55 4.22
CA ARG A 104 24.22 -8.65 3.92
C ARG A 104 25.68 -8.24 4.04
N SER A 105 26.05 -7.05 3.59
CA SER A 105 27.44 -6.60 3.50
C SER A 105 28.02 -6.09 4.81
N TYR A 106 27.20 -5.49 5.67
CA TYR A 106 27.61 -5.04 7.00
C TYR A 106 27.42 -6.13 8.07
N PRO A 107 28.18 -6.09 9.17
CA PRO A 107 28.13 -7.12 10.22
C PRO A 107 26.98 -6.87 11.21
N VAL A 108 25.84 -6.44 10.72
CA VAL A 108 24.67 -6.16 11.56
C VAL A 108 24.01 -7.45 12.03
N ASP A 109 23.51 -7.46 13.25
CA ASP A 109 22.85 -8.61 13.87
C ASP A 109 21.32 -8.56 13.71
N GLY A 110 20.77 -7.36 13.56
CA GLY A 110 19.34 -7.13 13.33
C GLY A 110 19.08 -5.76 12.72
N ALA A 111 17.85 -5.52 12.31
CA ALA A 111 17.46 -4.30 11.60
C ALA A 111 16.15 -3.68 12.10
N VAL A 112 16.12 -2.35 12.19
CA VAL A 112 14.89 -1.56 12.27
C VAL A 112 14.68 -0.87 10.93
N LEU A 113 13.52 -1.11 10.32
CA LEU A 113 13.16 -0.59 9.01
C LEU A 113 12.18 0.57 9.20
N MET A 114 12.55 1.78 8.79
CA MET A 114 11.73 2.98 9.01
C MET A 114 11.18 3.51 7.69
N GLY A 115 9.86 3.50 7.53
CA GLY A 115 9.20 3.96 6.31
C GLY A 115 7.67 3.98 6.46
N GLY A 116 6.94 4.37 5.43
CA GLY A 116 5.47 4.42 5.51
C GLY A 116 4.78 5.01 4.29
N CYS A 117 5.52 5.36 3.22
CA CYS A 117 4.91 5.71 1.94
C CYS A 117 4.63 4.43 1.12
N ASP A 118 3.80 4.55 0.11
CA ASP A 118 3.24 3.45 -0.71
C ASP A 118 4.26 2.38 -1.12
N LYS A 119 5.46 2.78 -1.55
CA LYS A 119 6.47 1.88 -2.10
C LYS A 119 7.62 1.60 -1.14
N THR A 120 7.83 2.44 -0.12
CA THR A 120 8.90 2.23 0.87
C THR A 120 8.62 1.05 1.78
N THR A 121 7.38 0.90 2.27
CA THR A 121 6.99 -0.23 3.12
C THR A 121 7.28 -1.58 2.44
N PRO A 122 6.72 -1.90 1.25
CA PRO A 122 7.01 -3.17 0.61
C PRO A 122 8.48 -3.32 0.21
N ALA A 123 9.17 -2.25 -0.19
CA ALA A 123 10.57 -2.32 -0.58
C ALA A 123 11.48 -2.73 0.59
N LEU A 124 11.33 -2.08 1.75
CA LEU A 124 12.10 -2.40 2.95
C LEU A 124 11.84 -3.84 3.42
N LEU A 125 10.57 -4.26 3.42
CA LEU A 125 10.19 -5.62 3.83
C LEU A 125 10.72 -6.68 2.85
N MET A 126 10.67 -6.43 1.53
CA MET A 126 11.27 -7.32 0.52
C MET A 126 12.77 -7.49 0.72
N GLY A 127 13.51 -6.40 1.01
CA GLY A 127 14.95 -6.45 1.25
C GLY A 127 15.29 -7.17 2.55
N ALA A 128 14.54 -6.93 3.63
CA ALA A 128 14.73 -7.60 4.92
C ALA A 128 14.42 -9.10 4.82
N ALA A 129 13.33 -9.49 4.14
CA ALA A 129 12.99 -10.88 3.88
C ALA A 129 14.12 -11.62 3.15
N SER A 130 14.68 -11.00 2.09
CA SER A 130 15.82 -11.59 1.36
C SER A 130 17.08 -11.72 2.22
N ALA A 131 17.28 -10.85 3.22
CA ALA A 131 18.46 -10.90 4.09
C ALA A 131 18.36 -11.98 5.19
N GLY A 132 17.14 -12.39 5.60
CA GLY A 132 16.90 -13.45 6.58
C GLY A 132 17.43 -13.15 7.99
N LEU A 133 17.44 -11.86 8.39
CA LEU A 133 17.88 -11.42 9.72
C LEU A 133 16.69 -11.04 10.60
N PRO A 134 16.87 -11.01 11.94
CA PRO A 134 15.92 -10.32 12.80
C PRO A 134 15.63 -8.91 12.29
N ALA A 135 14.37 -8.61 12.03
CA ALA A 135 13.98 -7.29 11.55
C ALA A 135 12.61 -6.87 12.13
N ILE A 136 12.47 -5.58 12.41
CA ILE A 136 11.22 -4.97 12.87
C ILE A 136 10.93 -3.71 12.06
N PHE A 137 9.67 -3.52 11.65
CA PHE A 137 9.26 -2.35 10.90
C PHE A 137 8.67 -1.28 11.82
N VAL A 138 9.09 -0.03 11.62
CA VAL A 138 8.56 1.17 12.29
C VAL A 138 7.84 2.01 11.24
N PRO A 139 6.48 1.97 11.21
CA PRO A 139 5.69 2.73 10.27
C PRO A 139 5.78 4.23 10.53
N ALA A 140 5.70 5.04 9.48
CA ALA A 140 5.70 6.51 9.61
C ALA A 140 4.42 7.04 10.30
N GLY A 141 3.33 6.29 10.24
CA GLY A 141 2.04 6.69 10.77
C GLY A 141 1.28 7.69 9.87
N PRO A 142 -0.05 7.74 9.99
CA PRO A 142 -0.88 8.69 9.25
C PRO A 142 -0.68 10.12 9.74
N MET A 143 -0.86 11.10 8.82
CA MET A 143 -0.97 12.51 9.21
C MET A 143 -2.27 12.76 9.96
N LEU A 144 -2.35 13.88 10.68
CA LEU A 144 -3.60 14.34 11.30
C LEU A 144 -4.66 14.61 10.24
N ARG A 145 -5.93 14.38 10.58
CA ARG A 145 -7.07 14.72 9.71
C ARG A 145 -7.02 16.19 9.29
N GLY A 146 -7.32 16.44 8.03
CA GLY A 146 -7.46 17.79 7.51
C GLY A 146 -8.73 18.48 8.05
N ASN A 147 -8.85 19.76 7.81
CA ASN A 147 -10.02 20.54 8.19
C ASN A 147 -10.35 21.59 7.13
N TYR A 148 -11.62 21.65 6.73
CA TYR A 148 -12.15 22.72 5.89
C TYR A 148 -13.44 23.25 6.50
N ARG A 149 -13.41 24.49 7.00
CA ARG A 149 -14.58 25.15 7.61
C ARG A 149 -15.29 24.29 8.67
N GLY A 150 -14.51 23.62 9.52
CA GLY A 150 -15.03 22.73 10.57
C GLY A 150 -15.33 21.28 10.12
N GLN A 151 -15.27 20.99 8.83
CA GLN A 151 -15.46 19.63 8.32
C GLN A 151 -14.13 18.88 8.21
N PRO A 152 -14.06 17.59 8.63
CA PRO A 152 -12.86 16.79 8.48
C PRO A 152 -12.57 16.49 7.01
N LEU A 153 -11.31 16.70 6.60
CA LEU A 153 -10.79 16.35 5.27
C LEU A 153 -9.87 15.14 5.33
N GLY A 154 -10.06 14.23 4.39
CA GLY A 154 -9.16 13.11 4.12
C GLY A 154 -8.29 13.40 2.88
N SER A 155 -6.97 13.30 3.02
CA SER A 155 -6.05 13.41 1.90
C SER A 155 -6.36 12.37 0.81
N GLY A 156 -6.20 12.76 -0.42
CA GLY A 156 -6.58 11.94 -1.58
C GLY A 156 -8.09 11.94 -1.80
N THR A 157 -8.87 11.22 -1.03
CA THR A 157 -10.31 11.05 -1.26
C THR A 157 -11.07 12.37 -1.38
N ASP A 158 -10.94 13.26 -0.40
CA ASP A 158 -11.61 14.56 -0.47
C ASP A 158 -10.94 15.50 -1.46
N MET A 159 -9.63 15.38 -1.68
CA MET A 159 -8.94 16.13 -2.74
C MET A 159 -9.54 15.81 -4.12
N TRP A 160 -9.78 14.53 -4.43
CA TRP A 160 -10.41 14.12 -5.69
C TRP A 160 -11.84 14.66 -5.80
N LYS A 161 -12.61 14.57 -4.71
CA LYS A 161 -13.97 15.08 -4.66
C LYS A 161 -14.04 16.60 -4.94
N TYR A 162 -13.25 17.38 -4.23
CA TYR A 162 -13.25 18.85 -4.42
C TYR A 162 -12.62 19.26 -5.76
N TRP A 163 -11.68 18.49 -6.27
CA TRP A 163 -11.19 18.69 -7.64
C TRP A 163 -12.28 18.46 -8.68
N ASP A 164 -13.11 17.44 -8.52
CA ASP A 164 -14.28 17.21 -9.36
C ASP A 164 -15.32 18.32 -9.20
N ASP A 165 -15.56 18.83 -7.99
CA ASP A 165 -16.43 19.98 -7.74
C ASP A 165 -15.92 21.26 -8.45
N LYS A 166 -14.60 21.49 -8.45
CA LYS A 166 -13.99 22.58 -9.24
C LYS A 166 -14.21 22.37 -10.74
N ARG A 167 -13.99 21.18 -11.26
CA ARG A 167 -14.22 20.84 -12.67
C ARG A 167 -15.69 20.94 -13.08
N ALA A 168 -16.60 20.71 -12.15
CA ALA A 168 -18.02 20.91 -12.33
C ALA A 168 -18.45 22.39 -12.26
N GLY A 169 -17.56 23.30 -11.88
CA GLY A 169 -17.86 24.72 -11.68
C GLY A 169 -18.60 25.04 -10.39
N LEU A 170 -18.62 24.12 -9.42
CA LEU A 170 -19.34 24.27 -8.14
C LEU A 170 -18.53 25.07 -7.09
N ILE A 171 -17.20 25.07 -7.20
CA ILE A 171 -16.30 25.80 -6.31
C ILE A 171 -15.26 26.58 -7.13
N GLY A 172 -14.80 27.71 -6.58
CA GLY A 172 -13.85 28.63 -7.22
C GLY A 172 -12.42 28.50 -6.69
N GLU A 173 -11.52 29.36 -7.20
CA GLU A 173 -10.09 29.36 -6.83
C GLU A 173 -9.86 29.68 -5.35
N CYS A 174 -10.65 30.60 -4.75
CA CYS A 174 -10.50 30.95 -3.33
C CYS A 174 -10.79 29.76 -2.42
N GLU A 175 -11.83 28.98 -2.73
CA GLU A 175 -12.20 27.80 -1.96
C GLU A 175 -11.14 26.68 -2.14
N MET A 176 -10.58 26.55 -3.34
CA MET A 176 -9.47 25.63 -3.57
C MET A 176 -8.22 25.99 -2.77
N ALA A 177 -7.88 27.27 -2.66
CA ALA A 177 -6.77 27.73 -1.83
C ALA A 177 -6.98 27.44 -0.34
N ASP A 178 -8.21 27.66 0.17
CA ASP A 178 -8.57 27.30 1.54
C ASP A 178 -8.44 25.78 1.79
N LEU A 179 -8.90 24.95 0.83
CA LEU A 179 -8.79 23.50 0.89
C LEU A 179 -7.34 23.03 0.88
N GLU A 180 -6.49 23.64 0.05
CA GLU A 180 -5.06 23.33 -0.03
C GLU A 180 -4.36 23.56 1.33
N CYS A 181 -4.67 24.67 2.00
CA CYS A 181 -4.15 24.95 3.34
C CYS A 181 -4.67 23.97 4.42
N GLY A 182 -5.91 23.50 4.29
CA GLY A 182 -6.56 22.66 5.29
C GLY A 182 -6.29 21.16 5.14
N LEU A 183 -5.80 20.70 3.99
CA LEU A 183 -5.74 19.28 3.65
C LEU A 183 -4.61 18.53 4.37
N ALA A 184 -3.38 19.02 4.32
CA ALA A 184 -2.19 18.34 4.85
C ALA A 184 -1.60 19.13 6.02
N ARG A 185 -1.94 18.73 7.26
CA ARG A 185 -1.70 19.51 8.47
C ARG A 185 -0.47 19.07 9.29
N SER A 186 0.11 17.92 8.96
CA SER A 186 1.25 17.37 9.69
C SER A 186 2.08 16.44 8.79
N PRO A 187 3.32 16.08 9.17
CA PRO A 187 3.99 14.95 8.57
C PRO A 187 3.19 13.65 8.76
N GLY A 188 3.53 12.64 7.98
CA GLY A 188 2.88 11.33 7.97
C GLY A 188 2.30 10.99 6.59
N HIS A 189 1.92 9.73 6.41
CA HIS A 189 1.27 9.29 5.17
C HIS A 189 -0.22 9.70 5.14
N CYS A 190 -0.91 9.44 4.04
CA CYS A 190 -2.32 9.76 3.88
C CYS A 190 -3.17 9.23 5.04
N MET A 191 -4.09 10.05 5.55
CA MET A 191 -4.99 9.74 6.67
C MET A 191 -6.29 9.03 6.24
N THR A 192 -6.36 8.56 4.99
CA THR A 192 -7.42 7.68 4.48
C THR A 192 -6.84 6.28 4.22
N MET A 193 -7.69 5.28 3.97
CA MET A 193 -7.25 3.91 3.64
C MET A 193 -6.77 3.86 2.17
N GLY A 194 -5.72 4.63 1.88
CA GLY A 194 -4.93 4.56 0.65
C GLY A 194 -3.86 3.48 0.73
N THR A 195 -2.94 3.45 -0.25
CA THR A 195 -1.91 2.40 -0.33
C THR A 195 -0.95 2.43 0.86
N ALA A 196 -0.54 3.62 1.34
CA ALA A 196 0.37 3.73 2.49
C ALA A 196 -0.25 3.14 3.76
N SER A 197 -1.48 3.55 4.14
CA SER A 197 -2.20 3.01 5.30
C SER A 197 -2.46 1.50 5.14
N THR A 198 -2.82 1.06 3.94
CA THR A 198 -3.02 -0.37 3.66
C THR A 198 -1.74 -1.17 3.87
N MET A 199 -0.59 -0.70 3.35
CA MET A 199 0.67 -1.45 3.45
C MET A 199 1.26 -1.44 4.86
N THR A 200 1.10 -0.34 5.63
CA THR A 200 1.50 -0.34 7.05
C THR A 200 0.61 -1.26 7.90
N SER A 201 -0.70 -1.31 7.61
CA SER A 201 -1.61 -2.27 8.24
C SER A 201 -1.29 -3.72 7.84
N ALA A 202 -0.94 -3.96 6.58
CA ALA A 202 -0.48 -5.28 6.12
C ALA A 202 0.83 -5.70 6.83
N ALA A 203 1.77 -4.77 7.05
CA ALA A 203 3.00 -5.04 7.80
C ALA A 203 2.71 -5.44 9.26
N GLU A 204 1.72 -4.81 9.90
CA GLU A 204 1.28 -5.21 11.24
C GLU A 204 0.57 -6.57 11.21
N ALA A 205 -0.30 -6.81 10.24
CA ALA A 205 -0.95 -8.10 10.06
C ALA A 205 0.04 -9.22 9.73
N LEU A 206 1.10 -8.96 8.97
CA LEU A 206 2.23 -9.90 8.77
C LEU A 206 2.99 -10.21 10.09
N GLY A 207 2.79 -9.42 11.12
CA GLY A 207 3.48 -9.58 12.41
C GLY A 207 4.89 -8.99 12.45
N ILE A 208 5.28 -8.13 11.47
CA ILE A 208 6.63 -7.56 11.38
C ILE A 208 6.77 -6.19 12.06
N THR A 209 5.70 -5.69 12.69
CA THR A 209 5.70 -4.46 13.51
C THR A 209 4.98 -4.69 14.84
N LEU A 210 5.19 -3.81 15.82
CA LEU A 210 4.50 -3.91 17.11
C LEU A 210 2.99 -3.69 16.97
N PRO A 211 2.17 -4.36 17.80
CA PRO A 211 0.71 -4.20 17.77
C PRO A 211 0.28 -2.74 17.92
N GLY A 212 -0.66 -2.31 17.06
CA GLY A 212 -1.21 -0.97 17.03
C GLY A 212 -0.34 0.08 16.32
N ALA A 213 0.91 -0.25 15.98
CA ALA A 213 1.87 0.68 15.42
C ALA A 213 1.41 1.33 14.10
N ALA A 214 0.73 0.56 13.22
CA ALA A 214 0.29 1.03 11.91
C ALA A 214 -0.72 2.18 11.97
N SER A 215 -1.47 2.30 13.09
CA SER A 215 -2.57 3.26 13.23
C SER A 215 -2.18 4.54 13.95
N ILE A 216 -1.04 4.57 14.67
CA ILE A 216 -0.62 5.71 15.49
C ILE A 216 -0.33 6.93 14.61
N PRO A 217 -0.98 8.09 14.82
CA PRO A 217 -0.66 9.29 14.07
C PRO A 217 0.82 9.70 14.21
N ALA A 218 1.42 10.13 13.12
CA ALA A 218 2.86 10.45 13.02
C ALA A 218 3.37 11.42 14.09
N VAL A 219 2.53 12.36 14.53
CA VAL A 219 2.87 13.40 15.50
C VAL A 219 2.42 13.08 16.92
N ASP A 220 1.72 11.96 17.14
CA ASP A 220 1.30 11.55 18.48
C ASP A 220 2.51 11.14 19.33
N SER A 221 2.46 11.42 20.64
CA SER A 221 3.50 11.01 21.58
C SER A 221 3.63 9.48 21.69
N ALA A 222 2.55 8.74 21.42
CA ALA A 222 2.56 7.28 21.33
C ALA A 222 3.50 6.79 20.23
N HIS A 223 3.64 7.53 19.12
CA HIS A 223 4.55 7.19 18.04
C HIS A 223 6.03 7.22 18.51
N CYS A 224 6.40 8.18 19.37
CA CYS A 224 7.74 8.20 19.99
C CYS A 224 7.97 7.00 20.90
N ARG A 225 6.95 6.60 21.68
CA ARG A 225 7.04 5.43 22.58
C ARG A 225 7.13 4.12 21.79
N MET A 226 6.34 3.98 20.72
CA MET A 226 6.36 2.84 19.82
C MET A 226 7.73 2.69 19.14
N ALA A 227 8.31 3.77 18.63
CA ALA A 227 9.64 3.75 18.02
C ALA A 227 10.73 3.30 19.01
N ALA A 228 10.68 3.80 20.26
CA ALA A 228 11.61 3.35 21.30
C ALA A 228 11.36 1.89 21.73
N ALA A 229 10.11 1.45 21.78
CA ALA A 229 9.75 0.06 22.05
C ALA A 229 10.27 -0.88 20.95
N SER A 230 10.13 -0.50 19.69
CA SER A 230 10.68 -1.26 18.55
C SER A 230 12.21 -1.37 18.64
N GLY A 231 12.89 -0.29 19.07
CA GLY A 231 14.34 -0.30 19.32
C GLY A 231 14.76 -1.25 20.45
N ARG A 232 13.96 -1.41 21.51
CA ARG A 232 14.21 -2.44 22.53
C ARG A 232 13.96 -3.83 21.98
N ARG A 233 12.81 -4.01 21.32
CA ARG A 233 12.37 -5.32 20.87
C ARG A 233 13.32 -5.97 19.87
N ILE A 234 13.91 -5.21 18.95
CA ILE A 234 14.86 -5.77 17.98
C ILE A 234 16.11 -6.36 18.65
N VAL A 235 16.57 -5.79 19.78
CA VAL A 235 17.71 -6.34 20.53
C VAL A 235 17.34 -7.69 21.15
N GLU A 236 16.14 -7.81 21.71
CA GLU A 236 15.60 -9.07 22.22
C GLU A 236 15.47 -10.10 21.12
N MET A 237 14.91 -9.74 19.95
CA MET A 237 14.77 -10.63 18.77
C MET A 237 16.13 -11.19 18.30
N VAL A 238 17.21 -10.39 18.36
CA VAL A 238 18.56 -10.88 18.03
C VAL A 238 19.01 -11.98 19.01
N TRP A 239 18.74 -11.84 20.30
CA TRP A 239 19.08 -12.86 21.29
C TRP A 239 18.16 -14.10 21.22
N GLU A 240 16.93 -13.92 20.78
CA GLU A 240 15.97 -15.02 20.52
C GLU A 240 16.23 -15.72 19.19
N ASP A 241 17.09 -15.18 18.35
CA ASP A 241 17.29 -15.57 16.94
C ASP A 241 16.00 -15.58 16.12
N LEU A 242 15.07 -14.65 16.43
CA LEU A 242 13.78 -14.52 15.79
C LEU A 242 13.94 -13.76 14.47
N THR A 243 14.02 -14.50 13.37
CA THR A 243 14.30 -13.98 12.03
C THR A 243 13.03 -13.66 11.25
N THR A 244 13.19 -12.97 10.10
CA THR A 244 12.07 -12.72 9.17
C THR A 244 11.47 -14.00 8.61
N ASP A 245 12.25 -15.07 8.46
CA ASP A 245 11.78 -16.35 7.89
C ASP A 245 10.76 -17.05 8.81
N GLU A 246 10.87 -16.85 10.14
CA GLU A 246 9.92 -17.39 11.11
C GLU A 246 8.61 -16.61 11.19
N ILE A 247 8.62 -15.34 10.74
CA ILE A 247 7.47 -14.42 10.84
C ILE A 247 6.71 -14.34 9.52
N LEU A 248 7.43 -14.20 8.38
CA LEU A 248 6.85 -13.98 7.07
C LEU A 248 6.50 -15.31 6.37
N THR A 249 5.64 -16.09 7.01
CA THR A 249 5.17 -17.40 6.55
C THR A 249 3.97 -17.28 5.59
N ALA A 250 3.56 -18.38 4.98
CA ALA A 250 2.34 -18.44 4.17
C ALA A 250 1.11 -17.96 4.95
N ASP A 251 0.92 -18.45 6.17
CA ASP A 251 -0.16 -18.04 7.07
C ASP A 251 -0.16 -16.54 7.34
N ALA A 252 1.04 -15.93 7.49
CA ALA A 252 1.17 -14.49 7.68
C ALA A 252 0.73 -13.69 6.45
N PHE A 253 1.01 -14.18 5.24
CA PHE A 253 0.54 -13.55 4.01
C PHE A 253 -0.97 -13.71 3.82
N GLU A 254 -1.57 -14.85 4.16
CA GLU A 254 -3.02 -15.03 4.15
C GLU A 254 -3.71 -14.05 5.13
N ASP A 255 -3.19 -13.91 6.35
CA ASP A 255 -3.69 -12.95 7.33
C ASP A 255 -3.57 -11.50 6.85
N ALA A 256 -2.47 -11.17 6.16
CA ALA A 256 -2.30 -9.84 5.59
C ALA A 256 -3.29 -9.57 4.46
N VAL A 257 -3.57 -10.55 3.60
CA VAL A 257 -4.60 -10.47 2.56
C VAL A 257 -5.97 -10.29 3.19
N ALA A 258 -6.35 -11.14 4.17
CA ALA A 258 -7.61 -11.03 4.89
C ALA A 258 -7.79 -9.65 5.54
N THR A 259 -6.73 -9.14 6.16
CA THR A 259 -6.72 -7.80 6.78
C THR A 259 -6.93 -6.69 5.75
N VAL A 260 -6.22 -6.72 4.62
CA VAL A 260 -6.38 -5.74 3.53
C VAL A 260 -7.81 -5.74 2.99
N LEU A 261 -8.41 -6.91 2.86
CA LEU A 261 -9.79 -7.08 2.39
C LEU A 261 -10.80 -6.57 3.40
N ALA A 262 -10.61 -6.85 4.70
CA ALA A 262 -11.47 -6.37 5.79
C ALA A 262 -11.38 -4.85 6.00
N LEU A 263 -10.23 -4.25 5.69
CA LEU A 263 -10.02 -2.80 5.72
C LEU A 263 -10.67 -2.07 4.53
N GLY A 264 -11.10 -2.79 3.48
CA GLY A 264 -11.41 -2.17 2.20
C GLY A 264 -10.18 -1.45 1.64
N GLY A 265 -9.02 -2.10 1.69
CA GLY A 265 -7.70 -1.56 1.38
C GLY A 265 -7.50 -1.23 -0.11
N SER A 266 -6.30 -0.80 -0.45
CA SER A 266 -5.91 -0.42 -1.81
C SER A 266 -5.70 -1.63 -2.71
N THR A 267 -6.14 -1.55 -3.97
CA THR A 267 -5.81 -2.53 -5.02
C THR A 267 -4.30 -2.68 -5.24
N ASN A 268 -3.52 -1.63 -4.97
CA ASN A 268 -2.06 -1.69 -5.06
C ASN A 268 -1.43 -2.72 -4.10
N ALA A 269 -2.10 -3.03 -2.98
CA ALA A 269 -1.62 -4.04 -2.03
C ALA A 269 -1.49 -5.42 -2.68
N VAL A 270 -2.33 -5.75 -3.66
CA VAL A 270 -2.27 -7.04 -4.38
C VAL A 270 -0.88 -7.25 -4.99
N ILE A 271 -0.40 -6.31 -5.80
CA ILE A 271 0.92 -6.44 -6.44
C ILE A 271 2.08 -6.33 -5.44
N HIS A 272 1.88 -5.65 -4.30
CA HIS A 272 2.92 -5.54 -3.29
C HIS A 272 3.02 -6.80 -2.45
N LEU A 273 1.91 -7.38 -1.99
CA LEU A 273 1.89 -8.62 -1.21
C LEU A 273 2.41 -9.81 -2.02
N ILE A 274 2.00 -9.95 -3.30
CA ILE A 274 2.53 -10.98 -4.21
C ILE A 274 4.06 -10.83 -4.36
N ALA A 275 4.56 -9.60 -4.54
CA ALA A 275 5.99 -9.38 -4.67
C ALA A 275 6.78 -9.67 -3.37
N MET A 276 6.20 -9.35 -2.21
CA MET A 276 6.79 -9.64 -0.89
C MET A 276 6.78 -11.15 -0.62
N ALA A 277 5.66 -11.83 -0.85
CA ALA A 277 5.53 -13.28 -0.72
C ALA A 277 6.54 -14.03 -1.60
N GLY A 278 6.72 -13.58 -2.85
CA GLY A 278 7.72 -14.14 -3.76
C GLY A 278 9.16 -14.01 -3.24
N ARG A 279 9.50 -12.95 -2.47
CA ARG A 279 10.81 -12.83 -1.82
C ARG A 279 11.00 -13.81 -0.66
N CYS A 280 9.90 -14.23 -0.03
CA CYS A 280 9.88 -15.24 1.03
C CYS A 280 9.74 -16.68 0.47
N GLY A 281 9.63 -16.86 -0.85
CA GLY A 281 9.35 -18.17 -1.46
C GLY A 281 7.93 -18.67 -1.21
N VAL A 282 7.01 -17.79 -0.79
CA VAL A 282 5.59 -18.11 -0.54
C VAL A 282 4.82 -17.93 -1.84
N PRO A 283 4.13 -18.96 -2.35
CA PRO A 283 3.23 -18.83 -3.49
C PRO A 283 1.96 -18.09 -3.06
N LEU A 284 1.79 -16.87 -3.57
CA LEU A 284 0.59 -16.05 -3.38
C LEU A 284 0.08 -15.61 -4.73
N THR A 285 -1.17 -15.90 -5.06
CA THR A 285 -1.79 -15.71 -6.37
C THR A 285 -3.02 -14.82 -6.30
N LEU A 286 -3.58 -14.43 -7.44
CA LEU A 286 -4.85 -13.71 -7.49
C LEU A 286 -6.03 -14.58 -7.03
N GLU A 287 -5.93 -15.91 -7.21
CA GLU A 287 -6.92 -16.87 -6.74
C GLU A 287 -7.06 -16.84 -5.22
N ASP A 288 -5.94 -16.76 -4.49
CA ASP A 288 -5.94 -16.66 -3.04
C ASP A 288 -6.65 -15.36 -2.58
N PHE A 289 -6.43 -14.25 -3.27
CA PHE A 289 -7.16 -13.00 -3.00
C PHE A 289 -8.66 -13.13 -3.22
N ASP A 290 -9.10 -13.80 -4.30
CA ASP A 290 -10.53 -13.97 -4.57
C ASP A 290 -11.19 -14.92 -3.57
N GLU A 291 -10.52 -16.02 -3.23
CA GLU A 291 -11.01 -16.99 -2.24
C GLU A 291 -11.16 -16.35 -0.87
N ILE A 292 -10.14 -15.64 -0.39
CA ILE A 292 -10.19 -14.94 0.90
C ILE A 292 -11.25 -13.84 0.86
N SER A 293 -11.37 -13.10 -0.26
CA SER A 293 -12.37 -12.04 -0.42
C SER A 293 -13.81 -12.53 -0.23
N ARG A 294 -14.12 -13.75 -0.67
CA ARG A 294 -15.47 -14.32 -0.56
C ARG A 294 -15.88 -14.66 0.88
N ARG A 295 -14.94 -14.80 1.80
CA ARG A 295 -15.19 -15.21 3.19
C ARG A 295 -14.92 -14.14 4.24
N VAL A 296 -14.24 -13.07 3.88
CA VAL A 296 -13.83 -12.01 4.80
C VAL A 296 -14.69 -10.76 4.58
N PRO A 297 -15.47 -10.31 5.59
CA PRO A 297 -16.30 -9.12 5.45
C PRO A 297 -15.48 -7.83 5.56
N VAL A 298 -16.03 -6.70 5.06
CA VAL A 298 -15.46 -5.37 5.27
C VAL A 298 -15.89 -4.82 6.62
N LEU A 299 -14.92 -4.62 7.52
CA LEU A 299 -15.14 -4.21 8.91
C LEU A 299 -14.76 -2.75 9.19
N ALA A 300 -13.90 -2.12 8.38
CA ALA A 300 -13.43 -0.75 8.60
C ALA A 300 -14.26 0.27 7.83
N ASN A 301 -14.89 1.20 8.55
CA ASN A 301 -15.69 2.29 7.99
C ASN A 301 -14.83 3.53 7.72
N ILE A 302 -13.77 3.37 6.88
CA ILE A 302 -12.76 4.38 6.60
C ILE A 302 -12.83 4.82 5.14
N ARG A 303 -12.66 6.15 4.87
CA ARG A 303 -12.56 6.67 3.49
C ARG A 303 -11.42 6.00 2.72
N PRO A 304 -11.58 5.73 1.42
CA PRO A 304 -12.65 6.14 0.50
C PRO A 304 -13.93 5.28 0.56
N SER A 305 -13.88 4.11 1.16
CA SER A 305 -15.01 3.15 1.16
C SER A 305 -16.05 3.43 2.26
N GLY A 306 -15.68 4.22 3.26
CA GLY A 306 -16.49 4.55 4.42
C GLY A 306 -16.48 6.04 4.75
N LYS A 307 -16.75 6.33 6.03
CA LYS A 307 -17.02 7.70 6.52
C LYS A 307 -15.82 8.33 7.24
N TYR A 308 -15.07 7.55 8.00
CA TYR A 308 -14.07 8.02 8.98
C TYR A 308 -12.66 8.11 8.38
N LEU A 309 -11.70 8.58 9.20
CA LEU A 309 -10.30 8.75 8.86
C LEU A 309 -9.41 7.88 9.77
N MET A 310 -8.11 7.79 9.48
CA MET A 310 -7.18 6.95 10.23
C MET A 310 -7.02 7.39 11.70
N GLU A 311 -7.20 8.68 12.01
CA GLU A 311 -7.18 9.17 13.39
C GLU A 311 -8.40 8.64 14.18
N ASP A 312 -9.58 8.62 13.55
CA ASP A 312 -10.79 8.02 14.14
C ASP A 312 -10.59 6.50 14.34
N PHE A 313 -9.96 5.83 13.37
CA PHE A 313 -9.63 4.41 13.45
C PHE A 313 -8.68 4.10 14.61
N TYR A 314 -7.65 4.92 14.80
CA TYR A 314 -6.72 4.78 15.92
C TYR A 314 -7.45 4.85 17.27
N TYR A 315 -8.30 5.85 17.46
CA TYR A 315 -9.06 6.01 18.71
C TYR A 315 -10.16 4.96 18.89
N ALA A 316 -10.67 4.40 17.79
CA ALA A 316 -11.65 3.31 17.85
C ALA A 316 -11.07 1.96 18.29
N GLY A 317 -9.73 1.83 18.37
CA GLY A 317 -9.04 0.59 18.73
C GLY A 317 -7.93 0.20 17.76
N GLY A 318 -7.84 0.88 16.61
CA GLY A 318 -6.81 0.67 15.60
C GLY A 318 -6.83 -0.72 14.98
N LEU A 319 -5.70 -1.12 14.42
CA LEU A 319 -5.61 -2.42 13.76
C LEU A 319 -5.81 -3.62 14.72
N PRO A 320 -5.31 -3.61 15.96
CA PRO A 320 -5.59 -4.70 16.90
C PRO A 320 -7.08 -4.91 17.13
N GLY A 321 -7.87 -3.83 17.27
CA GLY A 321 -9.32 -3.92 17.40
C GLY A 321 -9.98 -4.54 16.17
N LEU A 322 -9.54 -4.17 14.97
CA LEU A 322 -10.04 -4.77 13.73
C LEU A 322 -9.66 -6.26 13.63
N LEU A 323 -8.40 -6.61 13.93
CA LEU A 323 -7.94 -8.02 13.92
C LEU A 323 -8.70 -8.85 14.95
N GLY A 324 -8.99 -8.30 16.13
CA GLY A 324 -9.82 -8.96 17.14
C GLY A 324 -11.26 -9.21 16.67
N ARG A 325 -11.83 -8.33 15.85
CA ARG A 325 -13.12 -8.57 15.18
C ARG A 325 -13.00 -9.59 14.06
N LEU A 326 -11.94 -9.52 13.27
CA LEU A 326 -11.68 -10.45 12.16
C LEU A 326 -11.41 -11.90 12.67
N ALA A 327 -10.76 -12.06 13.81
CA ALA A 327 -10.53 -13.36 14.45
C ALA A 327 -11.83 -14.11 14.81
N ARG A 328 -12.97 -13.41 14.87
CA ARG A 328 -14.29 -14.02 15.07
C ARG A 328 -14.87 -14.63 13.79
N VAL A 329 -14.29 -14.34 12.63
CA VAL A 329 -14.67 -14.93 11.35
C VAL A 329 -13.92 -16.25 11.20
N PRO A 330 -14.61 -17.40 11.06
CA PRO A 330 -13.94 -18.69 10.99
C PRO A 330 -12.91 -18.78 9.87
N GLY A 331 -11.68 -19.14 10.22
CA GLY A 331 -10.59 -19.33 9.26
C GLY A 331 -10.07 -18.04 8.60
N ALA A 332 -10.39 -16.86 9.15
CA ALA A 332 -9.90 -15.59 8.61
C ALA A 332 -8.48 -15.24 9.07
N LEU A 333 -8.04 -15.75 10.22
CA LEU A 333 -6.71 -15.49 10.76
C LEU A 333 -6.09 -16.76 11.38
N HIS A 334 -4.77 -16.84 11.30
CA HIS A 334 -3.95 -17.91 11.90
C HIS A 334 -3.42 -17.43 13.27
N ALA A 335 -4.21 -17.67 14.32
CA ALA A 335 -3.98 -17.14 15.67
C ALA A 335 -2.65 -17.60 16.30
N GLU A 336 -2.19 -18.82 15.99
CA GLU A 336 -1.02 -19.43 16.63
C GLU A 336 0.34 -18.97 16.07
N ARG A 337 0.35 -18.21 14.97
CA ARG A 337 1.60 -17.81 14.34
C ARG A 337 2.34 -16.74 15.18
N ARG A 338 3.65 -16.83 15.17
CA ARG A 338 4.55 -15.90 15.87
C ARG A 338 4.60 -14.53 15.19
N THR A 339 4.87 -13.51 16.00
CA THR A 339 5.10 -12.13 15.54
C THR A 339 6.35 -11.53 16.21
N VAL A 340 6.78 -10.37 15.75
CA VAL A 340 7.92 -9.66 16.37
C VAL A 340 7.69 -9.30 17.84
N SER A 341 6.47 -9.30 18.36
CA SER A 341 6.21 -9.00 19.77
C SER A 341 6.74 -10.07 20.75
N GLY A 342 7.07 -11.26 20.23
CA GLY A 342 7.50 -12.43 21.01
C GLY A 342 6.37 -13.40 21.34
N GLY A 343 5.10 -12.98 21.19
CA GLY A 343 3.90 -13.81 21.31
C GLY A 343 3.26 -14.14 19.99
N THR A 344 2.09 -14.81 20.05
CA THR A 344 1.28 -15.17 18.88
C THR A 344 0.37 -14.01 18.46
N LEU A 345 -0.16 -14.07 17.24
CA LEU A 345 -1.16 -13.11 16.78
C LEU A 345 -2.43 -13.17 17.65
N GLY A 346 -2.89 -14.38 17.98
CA GLY A 346 -4.08 -14.58 18.81
C GLY A 346 -3.96 -13.92 20.19
N GLU A 347 -2.80 -14.08 20.86
CA GLU A 347 -2.54 -13.40 22.14
C GLU A 347 -2.60 -11.89 22.04
N GLN A 348 -2.14 -11.31 20.93
CA GLN A 348 -2.13 -9.85 20.74
C GLN A 348 -3.52 -9.26 20.54
N VAL A 349 -4.46 -10.02 19.98
CA VAL A 349 -5.78 -9.51 19.58
C VAL A 349 -6.92 -10.02 20.46
N ALA A 350 -6.67 -10.97 21.35
CA ALA A 350 -7.69 -11.62 22.20
C ALA A 350 -8.54 -10.62 22.99
N ASP A 351 -7.89 -9.63 23.60
CA ASP A 351 -8.52 -8.61 24.44
C ASP A 351 -8.45 -7.20 23.81
N ALA A 352 -8.21 -7.13 22.48
CA ALA A 352 -8.08 -5.83 21.79
C ALA A 352 -9.43 -5.08 21.84
N PRO A 353 -9.48 -3.89 22.47
CA PRO A 353 -10.73 -3.17 22.64
C PRO A 353 -11.17 -2.52 21.32
N VAL A 354 -12.48 -2.45 21.11
CA VAL A 354 -13.12 -1.58 20.12
C VAL A 354 -13.96 -0.55 20.87
N HIS A 355 -13.59 0.72 20.75
CA HIS A 355 -14.22 1.83 21.47
C HIS A 355 -15.32 2.52 20.65
N ASP A 356 -15.31 2.35 19.32
CA ASP A 356 -16.33 2.87 18.41
C ASP A 356 -16.69 1.82 17.35
N GLU A 357 -17.88 1.26 17.49
CA GLU A 357 -18.40 0.21 16.61
C GLU A 357 -18.89 0.75 15.25
N ASP A 358 -19.06 2.06 15.08
CA ASP A 358 -19.37 2.63 13.76
C ASP A 358 -18.08 2.75 12.91
N VAL A 359 -16.93 2.90 13.55
CA VAL A 359 -15.61 2.95 12.87
C VAL A 359 -15.06 1.54 12.60
N ILE A 360 -15.10 0.65 13.60
CA ILE A 360 -14.65 -0.75 13.49
C ILE A 360 -15.83 -1.67 13.76
N ARG A 361 -16.45 -2.14 12.69
CA ARG A 361 -17.65 -2.96 12.71
C ARG A 361 -17.38 -4.38 13.20
N GLY A 362 -18.41 -5.02 13.75
CA GLY A 362 -18.42 -6.48 13.95
C GLY A 362 -18.75 -7.23 12.66
N PRO A 363 -18.50 -8.55 12.60
CA PRO A 363 -18.91 -9.37 11.44
C PRO A 363 -20.41 -9.28 11.13
N ASP A 364 -21.26 -9.23 12.15
CA ASP A 364 -22.72 -9.14 11.99
C ASP A 364 -23.21 -7.76 11.54
N THR A 365 -22.36 -6.74 11.58
CA THR A 365 -22.68 -5.35 11.20
C THR A 365 -21.73 -4.83 10.14
N ALA A 366 -21.08 -5.73 9.41
CA ALA A 366 -20.09 -5.42 8.37
C ALA A 366 -20.66 -4.46 7.31
N LEU A 367 -19.79 -3.68 6.67
CA LEU A 367 -20.17 -2.79 5.57
C LEU A 367 -20.47 -3.57 4.28
N ALA A 368 -19.83 -4.73 4.12
CA ALA A 368 -20.08 -5.69 3.07
C ALA A 368 -19.73 -7.09 3.56
N ASP A 369 -20.46 -8.09 3.09
CA ASP A 369 -20.28 -9.50 3.49
C ASP A 369 -19.04 -10.11 2.85
N GLU A 370 -18.54 -9.56 1.74
CA GLU A 370 -17.32 -9.95 1.05
C GLU A 370 -16.26 -8.84 1.17
N GLY A 371 -14.98 -9.21 1.02
CA GLY A 371 -13.84 -8.29 1.10
C GLY A 371 -13.91 -7.13 0.10
N GLY A 372 -13.31 -6.00 0.47
CA GLY A 372 -13.47 -4.74 -0.29
C GLY A 372 -12.86 -4.73 -1.69
N VAL A 373 -12.06 -5.74 -2.05
CA VAL A 373 -11.45 -5.92 -3.38
C VAL A 373 -11.89 -7.25 -3.97
N ALA A 374 -12.31 -7.24 -5.24
CA ALA A 374 -12.67 -8.43 -6.00
C ALA A 374 -11.71 -8.64 -7.17
N VAL A 375 -11.42 -9.90 -7.48
CA VAL A 375 -10.69 -10.30 -8.70
C VAL A 375 -11.71 -10.62 -9.79
N LEU A 376 -11.50 -10.05 -10.97
CA LEU A 376 -12.37 -10.23 -12.13
C LEU A 376 -11.64 -11.04 -13.21
N ARG A 377 -12.38 -11.89 -13.91
CA ARG A 377 -11.88 -12.66 -15.04
C ARG A 377 -12.86 -12.57 -16.23
N GLY A 378 -12.42 -12.98 -17.39
CA GLY A 378 -13.22 -13.02 -18.60
C GLY A 378 -12.38 -12.81 -19.84
N ASN A 379 -13.04 -12.69 -21.00
CA ASN A 379 -12.33 -12.53 -22.26
C ASN A 379 -11.58 -11.19 -22.38
N LEU A 380 -11.91 -10.20 -21.52
CA LEU A 380 -11.20 -8.92 -21.47
C LEU A 380 -10.03 -8.96 -20.47
N ALA A 381 -10.07 -9.83 -19.47
CA ALA A 381 -9.03 -10.00 -18.44
C ALA A 381 -8.78 -11.50 -18.17
N PRO A 382 -8.24 -12.27 -19.12
CA PRO A 382 -8.05 -13.72 -18.94
C PRO A 382 -7.09 -14.07 -17.79
N ASP A 383 -6.06 -13.25 -17.55
CA ASP A 383 -5.11 -13.42 -16.44
C ASP A 383 -5.51 -12.62 -15.19
N GLY A 384 -6.68 -11.96 -15.23
CA GLY A 384 -7.28 -11.26 -14.12
C GLY A 384 -7.23 -9.74 -14.21
N ALA A 385 -8.07 -9.12 -13.39
CA ALA A 385 -8.12 -7.71 -13.08
C ALA A 385 -8.64 -7.55 -11.65
N VAL A 386 -8.50 -6.38 -11.05
CA VAL A 386 -8.95 -6.11 -9.69
C VAL A 386 -9.85 -4.89 -9.64
N ILE A 387 -10.84 -4.90 -8.75
CA ILE A 387 -11.71 -3.76 -8.47
C ILE A 387 -11.89 -3.59 -6.97
N LYS A 388 -11.76 -2.34 -6.47
CA LYS A 388 -12.17 -1.96 -5.13
C LYS A 388 -13.67 -1.65 -5.13
N HIS A 389 -14.49 -2.70 -5.15
CA HIS A 389 -15.93 -2.58 -5.38
C HIS A 389 -16.67 -1.86 -4.23
N ILE A 390 -16.15 -1.94 -3.01
CA ILE A 390 -16.75 -1.26 -1.85
C ILE A 390 -16.69 0.28 -1.96
N ALA A 391 -15.87 0.84 -2.83
CA ALA A 391 -15.76 2.27 -3.09
C ALA A 391 -16.57 2.73 -4.33
N ALA A 392 -17.27 1.81 -4.99
CA ALA A 392 -18.05 2.07 -6.20
C ALA A 392 -19.53 2.29 -5.91
N GLU A 393 -20.21 3.04 -6.79
CA GLU A 393 -21.67 3.12 -6.73
C GLU A 393 -22.31 1.75 -7.00
N PRO A 394 -23.23 1.25 -6.15
CA PRO A 394 -23.82 -0.09 -6.27
C PRO A 394 -24.43 -0.40 -7.64
N ARG A 395 -25.02 0.61 -8.31
CA ARG A 395 -25.59 0.44 -9.66
C ARG A 395 -24.57 0.03 -10.73
N LEU A 396 -23.30 0.33 -10.52
CA LEU A 396 -22.21 0.04 -11.47
C LEU A 396 -21.56 -1.33 -11.24
N LEU A 397 -21.88 -2.01 -10.15
CA LEU A 397 -21.33 -3.33 -9.86
C LEU A 397 -21.85 -4.43 -10.79
N LYS A 398 -22.97 -4.16 -11.48
CA LYS A 398 -23.45 -4.92 -12.64
C LYS A 398 -23.86 -3.93 -13.72
N HIS A 399 -23.03 -3.81 -14.74
CA HIS A 399 -23.17 -2.76 -15.75
C HIS A 399 -22.72 -3.25 -17.13
N THR A 400 -23.44 -2.84 -18.16
CA THR A 400 -23.02 -2.99 -19.56
C THR A 400 -23.12 -1.64 -20.24
N GLY A 401 -22.03 -1.18 -20.87
CA GLY A 401 -22.00 0.11 -21.54
C GLY A 401 -21.02 0.15 -22.72
N PRO A 402 -21.17 1.15 -23.60
CA PRO A 402 -20.26 1.34 -24.74
C PRO A 402 -18.90 1.83 -24.27
N ALA A 403 -17.83 1.25 -24.81
CA ALA A 403 -16.47 1.67 -24.56
C ALA A 403 -16.16 3.03 -25.17
N VAL A 404 -15.37 3.85 -24.46
CA VAL A 404 -14.68 5.02 -25.00
C VAL A 404 -13.19 4.86 -24.68
N VAL A 405 -12.37 4.74 -25.71
CA VAL A 405 -10.98 4.28 -25.59
C VAL A 405 -9.99 5.43 -25.67
N PHE A 406 -9.03 5.41 -24.76
CA PHE A 406 -7.89 6.33 -24.71
C PHE A 406 -6.59 5.53 -24.72
N ASP A 407 -5.68 5.87 -25.64
CA ASP A 407 -4.40 5.16 -25.84
C ASP A 407 -3.33 5.50 -24.81
N ASP A 408 -3.52 6.60 -24.10
CA ASP A 408 -2.66 7.02 -22.99
C ASP A 408 -3.35 8.08 -22.12
N TYR A 409 -2.77 8.35 -20.95
CA TYR A 409 -3.32 9.30 -20.00
C TYR A 409 -3.33 10.74 -20.50
N HIS A 410 -2.36 11.14 -21.31
CA HIS A 410 -2.34 12.47 -21.91
C HIS A 410 -3.51 12.68 -22.88
N GLN A 411 -3.76 11.70 -23.75
CA GLN A 411 -4.92 11.70 -24.62
C GLN A 411 -6.22 11.75 -23.82
N LEU A 412 -6.33 10.97 -22.74
CA LEU A 412 -7.47 11.03 -21.83
C LEU A 412 -7.70 12.43 -21.29
N GLN A 413 -6.65 13.10 -20.76
CA GLN A 413 -6.77 14.44 -20.21
C GLN A 413 -7.22 15.49 -21.25
N LEU A 414 -6.71 15.41 -22.47
CA LEU A 414 -7.05 16.34 -23.54
C LEU A 414 -8.47 16.14 -24.07
N ARG A 415 -8.92 14.88 -24.16
CA ARG A 415 -10.14 14.55 -24.90
C ARG A 415 -11.34 14.19 -24.02
N ILE A 416 -11.18 14.03 -22.70
CA ILE A 416 -12.26 13.59 -21.79
C ILE A 416 -13.51 14.49 -21.87
N ASN A 417 -13.35 15.77 -22.25
CA ASN A 417 -14.44 16.72 -22.39
C ASN A 417 -14.83 17.00 -23.88
N ASP A 418 -14.26 16.25 -24.82
CA ASP A 418 -14.56 16.38 -26.25
C ASP A 418 -16.01 15.91 -26.52
N PRO A 419 -16.92 16.80 -26.98
CA PRO A 419 -18.30 16.44 -27.24
C PRO A 419 -18.47 15.39 -28.34
N SER A 420 -17.49 15.29 -29.25
CA SER A 420 -17.52 14.31 -30.35
C SER A 420 -17.46 12.85 -29.87
N LEU A 421 -16.94 12.63 -28.66
CA LEU A 421 -16.88 11.28 -28.04
C LEU A 421 -18.24 10.82 -27.50
N ALA A 422 -19.25 11.71 -27.43
CA ALA A 422 -20.61 11.43 -26.95
C ALA A 422 -20.67 10.61 -25.65
N ILE A 423 -19.74 10.89 -24.69
CA ILE A 423 -19.65 10.16 -23.44
C ILE A 423 -20.90 10.41 -22.60
N THR A 424 -21.53 9.35 -22.13
CA THR A 424 -22.70 9.36 -21.24
C THR A 424 -22.36 8.75 -19.88
N ALA A 425 -23.25 8.85 -18.90
CA ALA A 425 -23.07 8.22 -17.60
C ALA A 425 -22.96 6.68 -17.65
N ASP A 426 -23.44 6.08 -18.74
CA ASP A 426 -23.42 4.63 -18.98
C ASP A 426 -22.21 4.18 -19.80
N SER A 427 -21.39 5.10 -20.31
CA SER A 427 -20.16 4.76 -21.03
C SER A 427 -19.13 4.12 -20.12
N VAL A 428 -18.33 3.21 -20.69
CA VAL A 428 -17.18 2.57 -20.04
C VAL A 428 -15.90 3.23 -20.56
N LEU A 429 -15.20 3.96 -19.69
CA LEU A 429 -13.93 4.63 -20.06
C LEU A 429 -12.79 3.60 -20.02
N VAL A 430 -12.06 3.45 -21.11
CA VAL A 430 -10.95 2.50 -21.25
C VAL A 430 -9.64 3.27 -21.44
N LEU A 431 -8.72 3.19 -20.48
CA LEU A 431 -7.34 3.66 -20.60
C LEU A 431 -6.41 2.48 -20.80
N ARG A 432 -5.68 2.45 -21.90
CA ARG A 432 -4.76 1.36 -22.25
C ARG A 432 -3.31 1.83 -22.36
N ASN A 433 -2.39 0.87 -22.58
CA ASN A 433 -0.94 1.08 -22.73
C ASN A 433 -0.27 1.73 -21.49
N SER A 434 -0.76 1.38 -20.32
CA SER A 434 -0.28 1.94 -19.04
C SER A 434 0.05 0.84 -18.01
N GLY A 435 0.14 -0.40 -18.48
CA GLY A 435 0.60 -1.53 -17.68
C GLY A 435 2.13 -1.53 -17.44
N PRO A 436 2.69 -2.62 -16.92
CA PRO A 436 4.11 -2.72 -16.53
C PRO A 436 5.11 -2.43 -17.66
N GLN A 437 4.79 -2.75 -18.91
CA GLN A 437 5.63 -2.51 -20.08
C GLN A 437 5.18 -1.29 -20.89
N GLY A 438 3.89 -1.01 -20.94
CA GLY A 438 3.32 0.12 -21.68
C GLY A 438 3.53 1.47 -21.01
N GLY A 439 3.64 1.48 -19.69
CA GLY A 439 3.92 2.68 -18.90
C GLY A 439 5.12 2.49 -17.97
N PRO A 440 6.04 3.46 -17.84
CA PRO A 440 7.22 3.30 -16.99
C PRO A 440 6.82 3.03 -15.54
N GLY A 441 7.14 1.81 -15.06
CA GLY A 441 6.85 1.35 -13.71
C GLY A 441 5.35 1.16 -13.41
N MET A 442 4.51 0.87 -14.40
CA MET A 442 3.06 0.73 -14.22
C MET A 442 2.48 1.95 -13.48
N PRO A 443 2.33 3.11 -14.15
CA PRO A 443 2.02 4.39 -13.51
C PRO A 443 0.75 4.33 -12.65
N GLU A 444 0.73 5.13 -11.59
CA GLU A 444 -0.42 5.36 -10.74
C GLU A 444 -1.03 6.73 -11.07
N TYR A 445 -2.17 6.71 -11.73
CA TYR A 445 -2.89 7.93 -12.08
C TYR A 445 -3.90 8.27 -10.98
N GLY A 446 -3.58 9.04 -10.01
CA GLY A 446 -4.46 9.48 -8.92
C GLY A 446 -5.90 8.96 -9.02
N MET A 447 -6.74 9.61 -9.80
CA MET A 447 -8.08 9.14 -10.19
C MET A 447 -8.31 9.39 -11.70
N LEU A 448 -8.77 8.39 -12.46
CA LEU A 448 -9.17 8.59 -13.85
C LEU A 448 -10.38 9.53 -13.90
N PRO A 449 -10.30 10.64 -14.66
CA PRO A 449 -11.31 11.69 -14.63
C PRO A 449 -12.64 11.28 -15.27
N ILE A 450 -13.72 11.89 -14.77
CA ILE A 450 -15.05 11.88 -15.39
C ILE A 450 -15.21 13.19 -16.19
N PRO A 451 -15.95 13.21 -17.34
CA PRO A 451 -16.24 14.43 -18.07
C PRO A 451 -16.84 15.54 -17.19
N SER A 452 -16.35 16.77 -17.31
CA SER A 452 -16.80 17.89 -16.49
C SER A 452 -18.29 18.21 -16.64
N TYR A 453 -18.82 18.05 -17.86
CA TYR A 453 -20.26 18.24 -18.13
C TYR A 453 -21.15 17.17 -17.48
N LEU A 454 -20.62 15.96 -17.22
CA LEU A 454 -21.32 14.93 -16.44
C LEU A 454 -21.24 15.22 -14.96
N LEU A 455 -20.06 15.66 -14.47
CA LEU A 455 -19.88 16.11 -13.09
C LEU A 455 -20.86 17.24 -12.75
N ALA A 456 -21.04 18.23 -13.65
CA ALA A 456 -22.00 19.33 -13.50
C ALA A 456 -23.46 18.84 -13.46
N LYS A 457 -23.78 17.68 -14.03
CA LYS A 457 -25.08 17.01 -13.95
C LYS A 457 -25.21 16.09 -12.72
N GLY A 458 -24.21 16.04 -11.85
CA GLY A 458 -24.23 15.23 -10.63
C GLY A 458 -23.74 13.78 -10.79
N VAL A 459 -23.22 13.38 -11.96
CA VAL A 459 -22.61 12.06 -12.14
C VAL A 459 -21.28 12.04 -11.38
N ARG A 460 -21.14 11.15 -10.40
CA ARG A 460 -19.94 11.05 -9.54
C ARG A 460 -19.17 9.76 -9.73
N ASP A 461 -19.75 8.79 -10.42
CA ASP A 461 -19.09 7.50 -10.73
C ASP A 461 -19.48 6.99 -12.11
N MET A 462 -18.52 6.32 -12.75
CA MET A 462 -18.63 5.65 -14.04
C MET A 462 -17.71 4.43 -14.04
N VAL A 463 -18.01 3.42 -14.86
CA VAL A 463 -17.07 2.30 -15.04
C VAL A 463 -15.83 2.79 -15.80
N ARG A 464 -14.67 2.56 -15.22
CA ARG A 464 -13.34 2.91 -15.74
C ARG A 464 -12.47 1.66 -15.72
N ILE A 465 -11.81 1.36 -16.81
CA ILE A 465 -11.02 0.12 -16.97
C ILE A 465 -9.62 0.49 -17.45
N SER A 466 -8.60 -0.10 -16.85
CA SER A 466 -7.21 0.12 -17.25
C SER A 466 -6.29 -1.04 -16.87
N ASP A 467 -5.20 -1.19 -17.62
CA ASP A 467 -4.03 -1.99 -17.25
C ASP A 467 -3.07 -1.23 -16.31
N ALA A 468 -3.36 0.04 -16.00
CA ALA A 468 -2.66 0.88 -15.05
C ALA A 468 -3.07 0.62 -13.58
N ARG A 469 -2.48 1.41 -12.67
CA ARG A 469 -2.89 1.55 -11.27
C ARG A 469 -3.60 2.89 -11.04
N MET A 470 -4.40 2.96 -9.99
CA MET A 470 -4.92 4.20 -9.44
C MET A 470 -4.56 4.32 -7.95
N SER A 471 -4.61 5.53 -7.42
CA SER A 471 -4.42 5.75 -6.00
C SER A 471 -5.42 4.94 -5.17
N GLY A 472 -4.95 4.31 -4.09
CA GLY A 472 -5.83 3.64 -3.13
C GLY A 472 -6.80 4.59 -2.42
N THR A 473 -6.59 5.92 -2.52
CA THR A 473 -7.47 6.96 -1.98
C THR A 473 -8.60 7.36 -2.94
N SER A 474 -8.56 6.89 -4.21
CA SER A 474 -9.61 7.13 -5.19
C SER A 474 -10.85 6.28 -4.93
N TYR A 475 -11.97 6.69 -5.51
CA TYR A 475 -13.27 6.02 -5.40
C TYR A 475 -13.86 5.73 -6.78
N GLY A 476 -14.92 4.92 -6.77
CA GLY A 476 -15.72 4.58 -7.94
C GLY A 476 -15.40 3.22 -8.55
N ALA A 477 -16.19 2.87 -9.58
CA ALA A 477 -16.13 1.59 -10.28
C ALA A 477 -14.92 1.54 -11.23
N CYS A 478 -13.73 1.29 -10.66
CA CYS A 478 -12.46 1.26 -11.39
C CYS A 478 -11.88 -0.15 -11.41
N VAL A 479 -11.89 -0.76 -12.60
CA VAL A 479 -11.22 -2.04 -12.86
C VAL A 479 -9.79 -1.76 -13.29
N LEU A 480 -8.83 -2.30 -12.57
CA LEU A 480 -7.41 -1.99 -12.68
C LEU A 480 -6.59 -3.26 -12.88
N HIS A 481 -5.32 -3.08 -13.24
CA HIS A 481 -4.36 -4.18 -13.41
C HIS A 481 -4.86 -5.22 -14.43
N VAL A 482 -5.60 -4.80 -15.46
CA VAL A 482 -6.10 -5.73 -16.49
C VAL A 482 -4.94 -6.47 -17.13
N ALA A 483 -4.98 -7.80 -17.06
CA ALA A 483 -3.90 -8.65 -17.54
C ALA A 483 -4.43 -9.72 -18.52
N PRO A 484 -3.65 -10.02 -19.58
CA PRO A 484 -2.40 -9.37 -20.01
C PRO A 484 -2.61 -7.90 -20.40
N GLU A 485 -1.59 -7.05 -20.15
CA GLU A 485 -1.67 -5.64 -20.50
C GLU A 485 -1.81 -5.41 -22.02
N SER A 486 -2.39 -4.28 -22.40
CA SER A 486 -2.64 -3.94 -23.80
C SER A 486 -1.36 -3.77 -24.63
N TRP A 487 -0.28 -3.27 -24.04
CA TRP A 487 1.00 -3.04 -24.70
C TRP A 487 1.60 -4.29 -25.34
N VAL A 488 1.38 -5.45 -24.75
CA VAL A 488 1.85 -6.74 -25.26
C VAL A 488 0.78 -7.49 -26.07
N GLY A 489 -0.30 -6.81 -26.47
CA GLY A 489 -1.39 -7.39 -27.25
C GLY A 489 -2.43 -8.12 -26.40
N GLY A 490 -2.55 -7.81 -25.11
CA GLY A 490 -3.65 -8.28 -24.27
C GLY A 490 -5.00 -7.83 -24.82
N PRO A 491 -6.12 -8.46 -24.39
CA PRO A 491 -7.44 -8.19 -24.95
C PRO A 491 -7.88 -6.73 -24.92
N LEU A 492 -7.42 -5.97 -23.92
CA LEU A 492 -7.70 -4.54 -23.80
C LEU A 492 -7.22 -3.74 -25.03
N ALA A 493 -6.15 -4.20 -25.70
CA ALA A 493 -5.65 -3.61 -26.96
C ALA A 493 -6.64 -3.70 -28.11
N LEU A 494 -7.56 -4.66 -28.06
CA LEU A 494 -8.51 -4.96 -29.13
C LEU A 494 -9.84 -4.21 -29.01
N VAL A 495 -10.06 -3.52 -27.87
CA VAL A 495 -11.27 -2.73 -27.63
C VAL A 495 -11.31 -1.53 -28.58
N ARG A 496 -12.49 -1.25 -29.13
CA ARG A 496 -12.77 -0.08 -30.00
C ARG A 496 -13.89 0.76 -29.39
N ASP A 497 -13.94 2.03 -29.76
CA ASP A 497 -15.05 2.91 -29.36
C ASP A 497 -16.40 2.29 -29.78
N GLY A 498 -17.36 2.33 -28.84
CA GLY A 498 -18.70 1.77 -29.02
C GLY A 498 -18.82 0.27 -28.72
N ASP A 499 -17.74 -0.47 -28.52
CA ASP A 499 -17.84 -1.89 -28.14
C ASP A 499 -18.55 -2.03 -26.79
N PRO A 500 -19.54 -2.92 -26.64
CA PRO A 500 -20.17 -3.14 -25.35
C PRO A 500 -19.22 -3.90 -24.41
N ILE A 501 -19.06 -3.38 -23.18
CA ILE A 501 -18.30 -4.04 -22.12
C ILE A 501 -19.24 -4.32 -20.96
N THR A 502 -19.23 -5.55 -20.47
CA THR A 502 -19.99 -6.00 -19.30
C THR A 502 -19.05 -6.18 -18.10
N LEU A 503 -19.39 -5.51 -17.01
CA LEU A 503 -18.84 -5.71 -15.66
C LEU A 503 -19.93 -6.37 -14.82
N ASP A 504 -19.65 -7.53 -14.23
CA ASP A 504 -20.47 -8.16 -13.18
C ASP A 504 -19.56 -8.57 -12.02
N VAL A 505 -19.51 -7.73 -10.99
CA VAL A 505 -18.61 -7.93 -9.84
C VAL A 505 -19.02 -9.16 -9.03
N ARG A 506 -20.32 -9.42 -8.90
CA ARG A 506 -20.82 -10.59 -8.16
C ARG A 506 -20.45 -11.89 -8.84
N ALA A 507 -20.55 -11.91 -10.18
CA ALA A 507 -20.14 -13.06 -10.99
C ALA A 507 -18.62 -13.14 -11.17
N ARG A 508 -17.84 -12.10 -10.73
CA ARG A 508 -16.40 -11.98 -10.99
C ARG A 508 -16.06 -11.91 -12.48
N GLU A 509 -16.93 -11.31 -13.28
CA GLU A 509 -16.80 -11.27 -14.73
C GLU A 509 -16.46 -9.87 -15.26
N LEU A 510 -15.54 -9.85 -16.25
CA LEU A 510 -15.24 -8.70 -17.10
C LEU A 510 -15.22 -9.17 -18.57
N ARG A 511 -16.19 -8.72 -19.36
CA ARG A 511 -16.39 -9.22 -20.72
C ARG A 511 -16.46 -8.11 -21.76
N LEU A 512 -15.83 -8.37 -22.90
CA LEU A 512 -16.00 -7.63 -24.14
C LEU A 512 -17.05 -8.38 -24.98
N GLU A 513 -18.20 -7.76 -25.22
CA GLU A 513 -19.35 -8.36 -25.92
C GLU A 513 -19.18 -8.23 -27.45
N VAL A 514 -18.07 -8.74 -27.96
CA VAL A 514 -17.70 -8.77 -29.36
C VAL A 514 -17.51 -10.22 -29.80
N ALA A 515 -17.99 -10.58 -30.99
CA ALA A 515 -17.89 -11.95 -31.51
C ALA A 515 -16.42 -12.40 -31.60
N GLY A 516 -16.16 -13.65 -31.22
CA GLY A 516 -14.82 -14.23 -31.22
C GLY A 516 -14.09 -14.14 -32.56
N SER A 517 -14.82 -14.28 -33.69
CA SER A 517 -14.28 -14.09 -35.05
C SER A 517 -13.76 -12.65 -35.26
N GLN A 518 -14.53 -11.65 -34.83
CA GLN A 518 -14.10 -10.25 -34.92
C GLN A 518 -12.89 -9.96 -34.04
N LEU A 519 -12.82 -10.55 -32.83
CA LEU A 519 -11.66 -10.41 -31.96
C LEU A 519 -10.42 -11.07 -32.59
N ALA A 520 -10.58 -12.23 -33.26
CA ALA A 520 -9.48 -12.88 -33.96
C ALA A 520 -8.97 -12.00 -35.12
N ASP A 521 -9.88 -11.39 -35.90
CA ASP A 521 -9.51 -10.46 -36.98
C ASP A 521 -8.79 -9.23 -36.46
N ARG A 522 -9.28 -8.64 -35.36
CA ARG A 522 -8.62 -7.48 -34.68
C ARG A 522 -7.24 -7.87 -34.19
N ARG A 523 -7.08 -9.06 -33.62
CA ARG A 523 -5.80 -9.58 -33.15
C ARG A 523 -4.81 -9.79 -34.28
N ALA A 524 -5.25 -10.31 -35.42
CA ALA A 524 -4.43 -10.49 -36.63
C ALA A 524 -3.92 -9.15 -37.20
N GLN A 525 -4.69 -8.08 -37.02
CA GLN A 525 -4.36 -6.73 -37.49
C GLN A 525 -3.57 -5.90 -36.43
N TRP A 526 -3.54 -6.35 -35.17
CA TRP A 526 -2.89 -5.60 -34.11
C TRP A 526 -1.39 -5.51 -34.33
N GLN A 527 -0.85 -4.33 -34.08
CA GLN A 527 0.57 -4.05 -34.12
C GLN A 527 0.99 -3.46 -32.76
N PRO A 528 2.15 -3.83 -32.21
CA PRO A 528 2.64 -3.21 -30.99
C PRO A 528 2.82 -1.71 -31.20
N PRO A 529 2.35 -0.87 -30.25
CA PRO A 529 2.56 0.57 -30.34
C PRO A 529 4.06 0.92 -30.40
N PRO A 530 4.43 2.05 -31.02
CA PRO A 530 5.83 2.48 -31.04
C PRO A 530 6.32 2.74 -29.61
N ARG A 531 7.53 2.28 -29.31
CA ARG A 531 8.13 2.43 -27.98
C ARG A 531 8.24 3.92 -27.62
N ARG A 532 7.61 4.31 -26.51
CA ARG A 532 7.54 5.71 -26.06
C ARG A 532 8.61 6.08 -25.05
N TYR A 533 9.22 5.08 -24.41
CA TYR A 533 10.17 5.27 -23.33
C TYR A 533 11.44 4.46 -23.62
N GLU A 534 12.59 5.04 -23.34
CA GLU A 534 13.89 4.39 -23.55
C GLU A 534 14.29 3.44 -22.39
N ARG A 535 13.55 3.45 -21.29
CA ARG A 535 13.83 2.67 -20.09
C ARG A 535 12.73 1.67 -19.79
#